data_9a7f9dcec3870f659bf8a7b8ce1acc71
#
_entry.id   9a7f9dcec3870f659bf8a7b8ce1acc71
#
_cell.length_a   1.000
_cell.length_b   1.000
_cell.length_c   1.000
_cell.angle_alpha   90.00
_cell.angle_beta   90.00
_cell.angle_gamma   90.00
#
_symmetry.space_group_name_H-M   'P 1'
#
loop_
_entity.id
_entity.type
_entity.pdbx_description
1 polymer ?
#
loop_
_entity_poly.entity_id
_entity_poly.type
_entity_poly.pdbx_seq_one_letter_code
_entity_poly.pdbx_strand_id
1 'polypeptide(L)'
;MKNRKLYQLFIASVVSAAMMTSGVSVGAADFSDDAAVAAEQSVTSEEDAAPVVDAGSDFSVDTAEATSDVAIDSTNFPDEQFRIYLQNNFDLDNDGKLSASEISAAKTINVSGLGISKLTGIEYFTSLTELNASDNKLSSVNLTENTKLTYINVGKNSLKTLDLSKCTKMQIVVYSNNQLTKVTMPAKKYLGSLDYVDASYNKFTTQANAGLNIGDSEAVGSLSQVNASNNAITSFNCAGFVGILDLRNNKIATLSLSNDTEGCQATALYIDGNTLSKTSSVDFTPEWINVPQQFSCDTAVASKVEMVKSKLSGSATWNKVTLSIGSSSNDATYKLQRKTGSGSYKTIKTWGEGELDDPEFGDTYTDPSVTPGTTYTYRLLTTVQVQDANRELKSYTNTSSALTLKVTGSTPSVTVKSSKTRTATVSWKAVSGASGYDVYYGTSKAKVTSTVKKGTKARTVTKTKLTKNKTYYFRVRAYKVINGKKVYTAYSSVKSVKVK
;
A
#
# COMPACT_ATOMS: atom_id res chain seq x y z
N MET A 1 -4.14 22.03 13.28
CA MET A 1 -3.36 22.30 12.05
C MET A 1 -2.06 23.11 12.28
N LYS A 2 -1.99 24.04 13.24
CA LYS A 2 -0.74 24.79 13.52
C LYS A 2 0.41 23.95 14.08
N ASN A 3 0.13 22.95 14.89
CA ASN A 3 1.17 22.09 15.47
C ASN A 3 1.81 21.09 14.47
N ARG A 4 1.11 20.74 13.38
CA ARG A 4 1.67 19.85 12.33
C ARG A 4 2.80 20.49 11.52
N LYS A 5 2.76 21.81 11.27
CA LYS A 5 3.82 22.51 10.52
C LYS A 5 5.10 22.70 11.32
N LEU A 6 5.02 22.98 12.63
CA LEU A 6 6.20 23.04 13.48
C LEU A 6 6.87 21.67 13.65
N TYR A 7 6.06 20.61 13.73
CA TYR A 7 6.54 19.23 13.86
C TYR A 7 7.24 18.75 12.58
N GLN A 8 6.73 19.11 11.41
CA GLN A 8 7.39 18.79 10.12
C GLN A 8 8.73 19.49 9.93
N LEU A 9 8.88 20.71 10.43
CA LEU A 9 10.16 21.43 10.40
C LEU A 9 11.19 20.81 11.36
N PHE A 10 10.76 20.34 12.53
CA PHE A 10 11.63 19.67 13.49
C PHE A 10 12.06 18.27 12.97
N ILE A 11 11.13 17.50 12.40
CA ILE A 11 11.43 16.20 11.78
C ILE A 11 12.37 16.37 10.58
N ALA A 12 12.17 17.40 9.75
CA ALA A 12 13.07 17.67 8.63
C ALA A 12 14.52 17.93 9.09
N SER A 13 14.71 18.61 10.21
CA SER A 13 16.06 18.86 10.75
C SER A 13 16.69 17.62 11.40
N VAL A 14 15.92 16.80 12.10
CA VAL A 14 16.39 15.56 12.74
C VAL A 14 16.59 14.45 11.71
N VAL A 15 15.70 14.33 10.73
CA VAL A 15 15.81 13.37 9.62
C VAL A 15 17.02 13.72 8.73
N SER A 16 17.26 15.01 8.46
CA SER A 16 18.46 15.44 7.73
C SER A 16 19.74 15.08 8.48
N ALA A 17 19.79 15.24 9.81
CA ALA A 17 20.93 14.83 10.62
C ALA A 17 21.12 13.29 10.64
N ALA A 18 20.03 12.51 10.72
CA ALA A 18 20.09 11.05 10.66
C ALA A 18 20.51 10.53 9.27
N MET A 19 20.06 11.19 8.18
CA MET A 19 20.46 10.85 6.81
C MET A 19 21.94 11.16 6.53
N MET A 20 22.48 12.25 7.06
CA MET A 20 23.92 12.58 6.91
C MET A 20 24.83 11.53 7.61
N THR A 21 24.33 10.82 8.60
CA THR A 21 25.12 9.78 9.30
C THR A 21 24.99 8.40 8.67
N SER A 22 24.01 8.14 7.81
CA SER A 22 23.76 6.82 7.21
C SER A 22 24.50 6.57 5.88
N GLY A 23 25.34 7.49 5.42
CA GLY A 23 26.15 7.32 4.20
C GLY A 23 25.34 7.31 2.89
N VAL A 24 24.09 7.71 2.91
CA VAL A 24 23.30 7.95 1.69
C VAL A 24 23.65 9.34 1.18
N SER A 25 24.49 9.42 0.16
CA SER A 25 24.75 10.67 -0.57
C SER A 25 23.48 11.09 -1.30
N VAL A 26 22.68 11.92 -0.66
CA VAL A 26 21.65 12.69 -1.37
C VAL A 26 22.41 13.84 -2.03
N GLY A 27 22.48 13.83 -3.36
CA GLY A 27 23.04 14.94 -4.13
C GLY A 27 22.36 16.24 -3.70
N ALA A 28 23.18 17.22 -3.33
CA ALA A 28 22.72 18.56 -3.01
C ALA A 28 21.98 19.12 -4.23
N ALA A 29 20.67 19.21 -4.14
CA ALA A 29 19.87 20.01 -5.05
C ALA A 29 19.62 21.36 -4.38
N ASP A 30 20.05 22.41 -5.06
CA ASP A 30 19.87 23.83 -4.75
C ASP A 30 18.52 24.14 -4.11
N PHE A 31 18.54 24.51 -2.84
CA PHE A 31 17.50 25.36 -2.27
C PHE A 31 18.01 26.81 -2.40
N SER A 32 17.49 27.52 -3.40
CA SER A 32 17.69 28.94 -3.56
C SER A 32 17.27 29.69 -2.30
N ASP A 33 18.14 30.57 -1.85
CA ASP A 33 17.96 31.61 -0.85
C ASP A 33 16.72 32.46 -1.18
N ASP A 34 15.59 32.24 -0.47
CA ASP A 34 14.47 33.20 -0.40
C ASP A 34 13.58 32.97 0.84
N ALA A 35 14.16 32.68 2.00
CA ALA A 35 13.42 32.65 3.27
C ALA A 35 14.24 33.09 4.50
N ALA A 36 15.19 33.98 4.29
CA ALA A 36 16.01 34.55 5.38
C ALA A 36 15.86 36.07 5.46
N VAL A 37 14.63 36.57 5.56
CA VAL A 37 14.34 37.93 6.06
C VAL A 37 12.92 37.90 6.64
N ALA A 38 12.79 37.74 7.94
CA ALA A 38 11.72 38.26 8.82
C ALA A 38 11.68 37.50 10.16
N ALA A 39 12.65 37.72 11.02
CA ALA A 39 12.50 37.48 12.45
C ALA A 39 13.49 38.33 13.26
N GLU A 40 13.43 39.64 13.09
CA GLU A 40 13.87 40.58 14.10
C GLU A 40 12.75 41.60 14.35
N GLN A 41 12.43 41.80 15.62
CA GLN A 41 11.52 42.69 16.33
C GLN A 41 10.28 41.97 16.88
N SER A 42 10.00 41.95 18.16
CA SER A 42 10.17 42.95 19.22
C SER A 42 9.93 42.26 20.57
N VAL A 43 10.84 42.43 21.49
CA VAL A 43 10.60 42.26 22.93
C VAL A 43 10.08 43.58 23.45
N THR A 44 8.85 43.65 23.90
CA THR A 44 8.37 44.72 24.78
C THR A 44 7.87 44.07 26.05
N SER A 45 8.53 44.46 27.13
CA SER A 45 8.18 44.22 28.51
C SER A 45 6.86 44.92 28.85
N GLU A 46 5.92 44.22 29.47
CA GLU A 46 4.92 44.83 30.38
C GLU A 46 4.97 44.08 31.69
N GLU A 47 5.46 44.80 32.71
CA GLU A 47 5.22 44.52 34.13
C GLU A 47 3.76 44.75 34.38
N ASP A 48 3.07 43.79 35.05
CA ASP A 48 1.91 44.14 35.84
C ASP A 48 1.85 43.31 37.14
N ALA A 49 1.45 44.03 38.17
CA ALA A 49 1.67 43.79 39.57
C ALA A 49 0.83 42.65 40.15
N ALA A 50 1.38 41.98 41.14
CA ALA A 50 0.72 41.02 42.02
C ALA A 50 -0.35 41.67 42.94
N PRO A 51 -1.38 40.94 43.34
CA PRO A 51 -1.99 41.14 44.65
C PRO A 51 -1.50 40.10 45.67
N VAL A 52 -0.99 40.60 46.75
CA VAL A 52 -0.74 39.91 48.01
C VAL A 52 -2.06 39.42 48.59
N VAL A 53 -2.17 38.12 48.89
CA VAL A 53 -3.16 37.56 49.84
C VAL A 53 -2.51 36.66 50.81
N ASP A 54 -2.89 36.89 52.00
CA ASP A 54 -2.48 36.53 53.34
C ASP A 54 -2.36 35.01 53.63
N ALA A 55 -1.49 34.74 54.58
CA ALA A 55 -1.13 33.42 55.09
C ALA A 55 -2.28 32.79 55.91
N GLY A 56 -2.47 31.48 55.66
CA GLY A 56 -3.32 30.65 56.50
C GLY A 56 -3.10 29.18 56.27
N SER A 57 -2.19 28.62 57.06
CA SER A 57 -2.16 27.29 57.66
C SER A 57 -2.37 25.99 56.84
N ASP A 58 -1.49 25.08 57.14
CA ASP A 58 -1.57 23.63 56.95
C ASP A 58 -1.25 23.09 55.56
N PHE A 59 0.03 23.16 55.20
CA PHE A 59 0.63 22.20 54.30
C PHE A 59 1.29 21.09 55.15
N SER A 60 0.62 19.97 55.30
CA SER A 60 1.30 18.71 55.59
C SER A 60 2.23 18.43 54.44
N VAL A 61 3.52 18.65 54.64
CA VAL A 61 4.58 18.18 53.78
C VAL A 61 4.51 16.66 53.82
N ASP A 62 3.86 16.07 52.80
CA ASP A 62 4.15 14.70 52.44
C ASP A 62 5.66 14.68 52.13
N THR A 63 6.43 14.16 53.07
CA THR A 63 7.85 13.90 52.91
C THR A 63 7.97 12.81 51.85
N ALA A 64 7.95 13.23 50.56
CA ALA A 64 8.55 12.43 49.53
C ALA A 64 9.96 12.10 50.04
N GLU A 65 10.29 10.81 50.14
CA GLU A 65 11.63 10.33 50.48
C GLU A 65 12.65 11.16 49.73
N ALA A 66 13.50 11.88 50.44
CA ALA A 66 14.61 12.62 49.89
C ALA A 66 15.51 11.60 49.19
N THR A 67 15.40 11.51 47.85
CA THR A 67 16.35 10.71 47.05
C THR A 67 17.71 11.33 47.31
N SER A 68 18.60 10.58 47.95
CA SER A 68 19.97 11.02 48.24
C SER A 68 20.65 11.37 46.90
N ASP A 69 21.43 12.49 46.89
CA ASP A 69 22.21 12.89 45.72
C ASP A 69 23.05 11.71 45.22
N VAL A 70 23.14 11.60 43.89
CA VAL A 70 23.88 10.52 43.23
C VAL A 70 25.30 10.99 42.93
N ALA A 71 26.29 10.40 43.57
CA ALA A 71 27.70 10.76 43.31
C ALA A 71 28.08 10.45 41.84
N ILE A 72 28.77 11.40 41.21
CA ILE A 72 29.29 11.20 39.82
C ILE A 72 30.64 10.46 39.94
N ASP A 73 30.60 9.21 40.30
CA ASP A 73 31.76 8.35 40.50
C ASP A 73 31.70 7.08 39.61
N SER A 74 32.75 6.27 39.68
CA SER A 74 32.85 5.05 38.88
C SER A 74 31.90 3.93 39.32
N THR A 75 31.25 4.05 40.48
CA THR A 75 30.26 3.10 40.98
C THR A 75 28.91 3.33 40.32
N ASN A 76 28.46 4.58 40.31
CA ASN A 76 27.17 4.97 39.71
C ASN A 76 27.26 5.14 38.19
N PHE A 77 28.38 5.67 37.71
CA PHE A 77 28.63 5.95 36.30
C PHE A 77 30.02 5.39 35.91
N PRO A 78 30.12 4.10 35.58
CA PRO A 78 31.44 3.47 35.37
C PRO A 78 32.19 3.96 34.13
N ASP A 79 31.52 4.56 33.15
CA ASP A 79 32.16 5.11 31.97
C ASP A 79 32.67 6.53 32.24
N GLU A 80 33.98 6.76 32.00
CA GLU A 80 34.64 8.03 32.28
C GLU A 80 34.10 9.17 31.41
N GLN A 81 33.89 8.93 30.13
CA GLN A 81 33.38 9.95 29.22
C GLN A 81 31.97 10.36 29.57
N PHE A 82 31.15 9.39 30.06
CA PHE A 82 29.80 9.69 30.54
C PHE A 82 29.84 10.52 31.81
N ARG A 83 30.72 10.21 32.77
CA ARG A 83 30.93 11.06 33.98
C ARG A 83 31.34 12.50 33.63
N ILE A 84 32.33 12.66 32.75
CA ILE A 84 32.79 13.99 32.29
C ILE A 84 31.60 14.75 31.65
N TYR A 85 30.80 14.08 30.85
CA TYR A 85 29.62 14.69 30.25
C TYR A 85 28.61 15.14 31.31
N LEU A 86 28.32 14.30 32.32
CA LEU A 86 27.42 14.63 33.40
C LEU A 86 27.89 15.80 34.24
N GLN A 87 29.15 15.80 34.63
CA GLN A 87 29.78 16.90 35.38
C GLN A 87 29.67 18.24 34.61
N ASN A 88 29.92 18.22 33.32
CA ASN A 88 29.93 19.47 32.54
C ASN A 88 28.53 20.01 32.20
N ASN A 89 27.50 19.18 32.26
CA ASN A 89 26.16 19.55 31.75
C ASN A 89 25.06 19.51 32.82
N PHE A 90 25.24 18.81 33.92
CA PHE A 90 24.15 18.56 34.89
C PHE A 90 24.57 18.81 36.36
N ASP A 91 25.84 18.75 36.72
CA ASP A 91 26.37 19.12 38.01
C ASP A 91 26.56 20.67 38.06
N LEU A 92 25.48 21.37 38.36
CA LEU A 92 25.38 22.83 38.22
C LEU A 92 26.10 23.58 39.35
N ASP A 93 26.19 23.00 40.52
CA ASP A 93 26.86 23.56 41.71
C ASP A 93 28.30 23.05 41.86
N ASN A 94 28.72 22.10 41.01
CA ASN A 94 30.03 21.47 40.93
C ASN A 94 30.43 20.77 42.27
N ASP A 95 29.48 20.12 42.94
CA ASP A 95 29.72 19.38 44.15
C ASP A 95 30.15 17.92 43.91
N GLY A 96 30.20 17.50 42.64
CA GLY A 96 30.56 16.15 42.20
C GLY A 96 29.43 15.13 42.37
N LYS A 97 28.20 15.59 42.50
CA LYS A 97 27.02 14.76 42.63
C LYS A 97 25.92 15.28 41.69
N LEU A 98 24.89 14.54 41.56
CA LEU A 98 23.63 14.95 40.91
C LEU A 98 22.53 14.94 41.97
N SER A 99 22.03 16.11 42.30
CA SER A 99 20.87 16.29 43.13
C SER A 99 19.58 15.82 42.45
N ALA A 100 18.54 15.58 43.19
CA ALA A 100 17.21 15.22 42.67
C ALA A 100 16.68 16.29 41.69
N SER A 101 16.97 17.58 41.93
CA SER A 101 16.61 18.70 41.04
C SER A 101 17.32 18.65 39.73
N GLU A 102 18.62 18.43 39.70
CA GLU A 102 19.45 18.31 38.50
C GLU A 102 19.05 17.11 37.64
N ILE A 103 18.86 15.94 38.28
CA ILE A 103 18.36 14.74 37.63
C ILE A 103 16.97 15.00 36.98
N SER A 104 16.06 15.61 37.73
CA SER A 104 14.69 15.86 37.24
C SER A 104 14.62 16.93 36.15
N ALA A 105 15.57 17.87 36.12
CA ALA A 105 15.71 18.89 35.09
C ALA A 105 16.27 18.32 33.79
N ALA A 106 17.01 17.22 33.82
CA ALA A 106 17.59 16.58 32.63
C ALA A 106 16.51 15.93 31.76
N LYS A 107 16.05 16.63 30.74
CA LYS A 107 15.04 16.16 29.76
C LYS A 107 15.70 15.60 28.52
N THR A 108 16.88 16.10 28.17
CA THR A 108 17.62 15.70 26.97
C THR A 108 19.06 15.35 27.34
N ILE A 109 19.53 14.18 26.94
CA ILE A 109 20.92 13.76 27.03
C ILE A 109 21.43 13.46 25.62
N ASN A 110 22.47 14.22 25.21
CA ASN A 110 23.13 14.01 23.92
C ASN A 110 24.61 13.69 24.15
N VAL A 111 24.92 12.41 24.10
CA VAL A 111 26.28 11.88 24.27
C VAL A 111 26.80 11.24 22.98
N SER A 112 26.30 11.67 21.83
CA SER A 112 26.73 11.11 20.53
C SER A 112 28.21 11.35 20.26
N GLY A 113 28.90 10.33 19.74
CA GLY A 113 30.30 10.43 19.30
C GLY A 113 31.35 10.57 20.40
N LEU A 114 30.97 10.38 21.68
CA LEU A 114 31.90 10.57 22.81
C LEU A 114 32.74 9.31 23.14
N GLY A 115 32.58 8.22 22.37
CA GLY A 115 33.35 6.99 22.58
C GLY A 115 32.92 6.20 23.79
N ILE A 116 31.72 6.47 24.34
CA ILE A 116 31.13 5.84 25.53
C ILE A 116 30.88 4.35 25.29
N SER A 117 31.28 3.53 26.25
CA SER A 117 31.12 2.08 26.23
C SER A 117 29.98 1.57 27.12
N LYS A 118 29.57 2.35 28.13
CA LYS A 118 28.51 2.02 29.09
C LYS A 118 27.70 3.26 29.46
N LEU A 119 26.39 3.12 29.46
CA LEU A 119 25.46 4.15 29.97
C LEU A 119 24.85 3.75 31.31
N THR A 120 25.53 2.91 32.10
CA THR A 120 25.10 2.63 33.49
C THR A 120 24.96 3.95 34.22
N GLY A 121 23.85 4.13 34.95
CA GLY A 121 23.48 5.40 35.58
C GLY A 121 22.47 6.22 34.78
N ILE A 122 22.19 5.86 33.52
CA ILE A 122 21.13 6.52 32.73
C ILE A 122 19.76 6.30 33.37
N GLU A 123 19.57 5.22 34.11
CA GLU A 123 18.34 4.85 34.81
C GLU A 123 17.96 5.86 35.90
N TYR A 124 18.88 6.64 36.44
CA TYR A 124 18.57 7.73 37.38
C TYR A 124 17.75 8.85 36.73
N PHE A 125 17.88 9.06 35.41
CA PHE A 125 17.21 10.13 34.71
C PHE A 125 15.77 9.75 34.31
N THR A 126 14.90 9.54 35.28
CA THR A 126 13.50 9.10 35.10
C THR A 126 12.62 10.17 34.41
N SER A 127 13.09 11.40 34.29
CA SER A 127 12.42 12.50 33.62
C SER A 127 12.89 12.71 32.15
N LEU A 128 13.81 11.86 31.69
CA LEU A 128 14.38 11.94 30.34
C LEU A 128 13.33 11.69 29.26
N THR A 129 13.27 12.60 28.31
CA THR A 129 12.37 12.52 27.14
C THR A 129 13.13 12.25 25.85
N GLU A 130 14.41 12.64 25.78
CA GLU A 130 15.22 12.49 24.58
C GLU A 130 16.62 11.96 24.92
N LEU A 131 17.02 10.89 24.27
CA LEU A 131 18.35 10.29 24.38
C LEU A 131 19.00 10.15 23.00
N ASN A 132 20.11 10.83 22.80
CA ASN A 132 20.99 10.57 21.66
C ASN A 132 22.34 10.01 22.18
N ALA A 133 22.54 8.71 22.00
CA ALA A 133 23.76 7.99 22.31
C ALA A 133 24.36 7.32 21.06
N SER A 134 24.11 7.90 19.89
CA SER A 134 24.63 7.39 18.62
C SER A 134 26.15 7.52 18.52
N ASP A 135 26.74 6.72 17.62
CA ASP A 135 28.18 6.76 17.29
C ASP A 135 29.07 6.58 18.54
N ASN A 136 28.79 5.52 19.30
CA ASN A 136 29.48 5.14 20.52
C ASN A 136 29.96 3.67 20.49
N LYS A 137 30.38 3.13 21.62
CA LYS A 137 30.88 1.75 21.75
C LYS A 137 29.95 0.89 22.62
N LEU A 138 28.64 1.23 22.67
CA LEU A 138 27.69 0.55 23.54
C LEU A 138 27.46 -0.88 23.09
N SER A 139 27.60 -1.84 24.01
CA SER A 139 27.23 -3.24 23.80
C SER A 139 25.89 -3.60 24.43
N SER A 140 25.40 -2.77 25.36
CA SER A 140 24.08 -2.85 25.99
C SER A 140 23.67 -1.47 26.50
N VAL A 141 22.38 -1.28 26.73
CA VAL A 141 21.81 -0.11 27.41
C VAL A 141 20.56 -0.57 28.19
N ASN A 142 20.43 -0.07 29.42
CA ASN A 142 19.24 -0.30 30.24
C ASN A 142 18.39 0.98 30.27
N LEU A 143 17.14 0.88 29.78
CA LEU A 143 16.20 2.00 29.68
C LEU A 143 14.90 1.73 30.45
N THR A 144 14.90 0.77 31.34
CA THR A 144 13.69 0.34 32.08
C THR A 144 13.05 1.45 32.91
N GLU A 145 13.85 2.39 33.39
CA GLU A 145 13.40 3.53 34.23
C GLU A 145 13.13 4.80 33.38
N ASN A 146 13.60 4.84 32.14
CA ASN A 146 13.45 6.00 31.27
C ASN A 146 12.09 5.98 30.52
N THR A 147 11.02 5.80 31.25
CA THR A 147 9.66 5.54 30.72
C THR A 147 9.01 6.73 30.01
N LYS A 148 9.61 7.93 30.15
CA LYS A 148 9.12 9.16 29.49
C LYS A 148 9.75 9.44 28.13
N LEU A 149 10.67 8.59 27.66
CA LEU A 149 11.32 8.75 26.38
C LEU A 149 10.31 8.82 25.24
N THR A 150 10.48 9.84 24.40
CA THR A 150 9.78 10.05 23.13
C THR A 150 10.71 9.91 21.95
N TYR A 151 12.00 10.24 22.15
CA TYR A 151 13.06 10.12 21.16
C TYR A 151 14.22 9.28 21.70
N ILE A 152 14.67 8.32 20.91
CA ILE A 152 15.91 7.59 21.16
C ILE A 152 16.72 7.42 19.87
N ASN A 153 18.00 7.69 19.95
CA ASN A 153 18.99 7.34 18.93
C ASN A 153 20.17 6.60 19.59
N VAL A 154 20.26 5.31 19.32
CA VAL A 154 21.38 4.44 19.69
C VAL A 154 22.06 3.83 18.47
N GLY A 155 21.91 4.46 17.31
CA GLY A 155 22.54 4.07 16.05
C GLY A 155 24.06 4.06 16.13
N LYS A 156 24.73 3.31 15.24
CA LYS A 156 26.21 3.20 15.19
C LYS A 156 26.82 2.81 16.54
N ASN A 157 26.39 1.66 17.06
CA ASN A 157 26.91 1.05 18.27
C ASN A 157 27.17 -0.45 18.04
N SER A 158 27.38 -1.22 19.10
CA SER A 158 27.61 -2.66 19.05
C SER A 158 26.52 -3.47 19.76
N LEU A 159 25.29 -2.93 19.85
CA LEU A 159 24.18 -3.55 20.54
C LEU A 159 23.75 -4.86 19.86
N LYS A 160 23.49 -5.90 20.66
CA LYS A 160 22.96 -7.20 20.18
C LYS A 160 21.46 -7.34 20.41
N THR A 161 20.96 -6.70 21.48
CA THR A 161 19.55 -6.61 21.81
C THR A 161 19.22 -5.19 22.31
N LEU A 162 17.96 -4.79 22.19
CA LEU A 162 17.46 -3.52 22.73
C LEU A 162 16.07 -3.74 23.31
N ASP A 163 15.88 -3.35 24.56
CA ASP A 163 14.58 -3.42 25.23
C ASP A 163 14.01 -2.02 25.46
N LEU A 164 12.90 -1.72 24.76
CA LEU A 164 12.12 -0.50 24.86
C LEU A 164 10.74 -0.75 25.46
N SER A 165 10.48 -1.94 26.02
CA SER A 165 9.15 -2.35 26.47
C SER A 165 8.51 -1.42 27.49
N LYS A 166 9.31 -0.67 28.25
CA LYS A 166 8.87 0.33 29.23
C LYS A 166 8.72 1.74 28.68
N CYS A 167 9.28 2.02 27.49
CA CYS A 167 9.29 3.34 26.87
C CYS A 167 7.98 3.57 26.09
N THR A 168 6.86 3.72 26.78
CA THR A 168 5.50 3.70 26.21
C THR A 168 5.08 4.98 25.44
N LYS A 169 5.97 5.99 25.36
CA LYS A 169 5.69 7.30 24.73
C LYS A 169 6.51 7.54 23.45
N MET A 170 7.16 6.49 22.93
CA MET A 170 8.05 6.61 21.78
C MET A 170 7.35 7.21 20.55
N GLN A 171 8.04 8.16 19.93
CA GLN A 171 7.68 8.79 18.67
C GLN A 171 8.74 8.53 17.60
N ILE A 172 10.03 8.64 17.96
CA ILE A 172 11.15 8.45 17.04
C ILE A 172 12.13 7.46 17.67
N VAL A 173 12.43 6.39 16.93
CA VAL A 173 13.30 5.31 17.38
C VAL A 173 14.35 5.00 16.32
N VAL A 174 15.63 5.27 16.62
CA VAL A 174 16.76 5.01 15.74
C VAL A 174 17.74 4.05 16.41
N TYR A 175 17.90 2.89 15.84
CA TYR A 175 18.85 1.85 16.28
C TYR A 175 19.64 1.24 15.12
N SER A 176 19.75 1.98 14.04
CA SER A 176 20.49 1.54 12.85
C SER A 176 21.99 1.33 13.11
N ASN A 177 22.65 0.58 12.22
CA ASN A 177 24.09 0.33 12.31
C ASN A 177 24.51 -0.27 13.67
N ASN A 178 23.90 -1.42 14.00
CA ASN A 178 24.22 -2.20 15.20
C ASN A 178 24.39 -3.70 14.83
N GLN A 179 24.41 -4.56 15.83
CA GLN A 179 24.44 -6.01 15.66
C GLN A 179 23.14 -6.65 16.17
N LEU A 180 22.04 -5.89 16.15
CA LEU A 180 20.79 -6.29 16.75
C LEU A 180 20.18 -7.50 16.06
N THR A 181 19.79 -8.48 16.87
CA THR A 181 18.98 -9.61 16.45
C THR A 181 17.57 -9.56 17.00
N LYS A 182 17.34 -8.71 18.03
CA LYS A 182 16.03 -8.53 18.65
C LYS A 182 15.90 -7.13 19.26
N VAL A 183 14.76 -6.50 18.99
CA VAL A 183 14.25 -5.31 19.67
C VAL A 183 12.90 -5.66 20.30
N THR A 184 12.72 -5.32 21.58
CA THR A 184 11.44 -5.46 22.26
C THR A 184 10.79 -4.09 22.35
N MET A 185 9.72 -3.88 21.60
CA MET A 185 8.94 -2.64 21.62
C MET A 185 7.90 -2.66 22.74
N PRO A 186 7.33 -1.51 23.14
CA PRO A 186 6.17 -1.45 24.00
C PRO A 186 4.99 -2.25 23.46
N ALA A 187 4.04 -2.61 24.34
CA ALA A 187 2.80 -3.25 23.90
C ALA A 187 2.06 -2.37 22.86
N LYS A 188 1.43 -2.99 21.87
CA LYS A 188 0.77 -2.36 20.71
C LYS A 188 -0.05 -1.11 21.05
N LYS A 189 -0.85 -1.16 22.13
CA LYS A 189 -1.70 -0.04 22.58
C LYS A 189 -0.93 1.27 22.87
N TYR A 190 0.38 1.22 22.99
CA TYR A 190 1.25 2.38 23.23
C TYR A 190 1.99 2.86 21.99
N LEU A 191 1.82 2.22 20.84
CA LEU A 191 2.53 2.56 19.60
C LEU A 191 1.80 3.60 18.75
N GLY A 192 0.63 4.08 19.17
CA GLY A 192 -0.17 5.05 18.40
C GLY A 192 0.49 6.42 18.15
N SER A 193 1.54 6.75 18.92
CA SER A 193 2.33 7.98 18.73
C SER A 193 3.64 7.73 17.97
N LEU A 194 3.97 6.48 17.63
CA LEU A 194 5.17 6.15 16.89
C LEU A 194 5.07 6.69 15.47
N ASP A 195 6.06 7.46 15.03
CA ASP A 195 6.07 8.13 13.74
C ASP A 195 7.26 7.71 12.86
N TYR A 196 8.42 7.46 13.46
CA TYR A 196 9.65 7.17 12.73
C TYR A 196 10.40 6.00 13.35
N VAL A 197 10.83 5.04 12.50
CA VAL A 197 11.70 3.94 12.92
C VAL A 197 12.83 3.72 11.91
N ASP A 198 14.08 3.78 12.38
CA ASP A 198 15.24 3.33 11.60
C ASP A 198 15.89 2.08 12.24
N ALA A 199 15.61 0.95 11.64
CA ALA A 199 16.10 -0.39 11.99
C ALA A 199 17.21 -0.88 11.05
N SER A 200 17.71 -0.04 10.15
CA SER A 200 18.61 -0.44 9.08
C SER A 200 19.98 -0.93 9.57
N TYR A 201 20.67 -1.68 8.72
CA TYR A 201 22.04 -2.16 9.02
C TYR A 201 22.14 -2.91 10.35
N ASN A 202 21.33 -3.96 10.49
CA ASN A 202 21.32 -4.87 11.64
C ASN A 202 21.34 -6.36 11.20
N LYS A 203 21.04 -7.27 12.12
CA LYS A 203 21.04 -8.72 11.86
C LYS A 203 19.64 -9.34 12.02
N PHE A 204 18.57 -8.55 11.81
CA PHE A 204 17.20 -9.06 11.95
C PHE A 204 16.87 -10.08 10.86
N THR A 205 16.26 -11.19 11.27
CA THR A 205 15.79 -12.24 10.35
C THR A 205 14.28 -12.23 10.16
N THR A 206 13.55 -11.57 11.06
CA THR A 206 12.10 -11.39 10.99
C THR A 206 11.71 -9.96 11.33
N GLN A 207 10.58 -9.51 10.79
CA GLN A 207 9.96 -8.24 11.11
C GLN A 207 9.68 -8.09 12.62
N ALA A 208 9.16 -9.15 13.26
CA ALA A 208 8.85 -9.15 14.68
C ALA A 208 10.09 -8.94 15.54
N ASN A 209 11.22 -9.57 15.19
CA ASN A 209 12.49 -9.39 15.90
C ASN A 209 13.07 -7.99 15.74
N ALA A 210 12.76 -7.30 14.63
CA ALA A 210 13.12 -5.91 14.43
C ALA A 210 12.21 -4.93 15.21
N GLY A 211 11.19 -5.40 15.91
CA GLY A 211 10.22 -4.54 16.58
C GLY A 211 9.26 -3.83 15.63
N LEU A 212 9.17 -4.28 14.38
CA LEU A 212 8.39 -3.63 13.32
C LEU A 212 7.03 -4.33 13.12
N ASN A 213 6.26 -4.49 14.18
CA ASN A 213 4.93 -5.10 14.14
C ASN A 213 3.89 -4.07 13.64
N ILE A 214 4.02 -3.68 12.39
CA ILE A 214 3.15 -2.71 11.68
C ILE A 214 2.05 -3.40 10.85
N GLY A 215 1.86 -4.70 11.05
CA GLY A 215 0.87 -5.51 10.34
C GLY A 215 -0.56 -5.45 10.89
N ASP A 216 -0.87 -4.49 11.76
CA ASP A 216 -2.19 -4.37 12.41
C ASP A 216 -2.55 -2.88 12.49
N SER A 217 -3.50 -2.46 11.66
CA SER A 217 -3.90 -1.05 11.46
C SER A 217 -4.46 -0.38 12.72
N GLU A 218 -4.99 -1.16 13.68
CA GLU A 218 -5.57 -0.60 14.90
C GLU A 218 -4.50 -0.18 15.95
N ALA A 219 -3.28 -0.70 15.83
CA ALA A 219 -2.27 -0.57 16.87
C ALA A 219 -1.19 0.47 16.59
N VAL A 220 -0.93 0.78 15.34
CA VAL A 220 0.10 1.72 14.92
C VAL A 220 -0.56 2.80 14.07
N GLY A 221 -0.45 4.04 14.50
CA GLY A 221 -0.93 5.18 13.72
C GLY A 221 -0.21 5.31 12.36
N SER A 222 -0.41 6.43 11.70
CA SER A 222 0.34 6.75 10.48
C SER A 222 1.82 6.95 10.80
N LEU A 223 2.69 6.09 10.29
CA LEU A 223 4.14 6.25 10.36
C LEU A 223 4.63 7.14 9.21
N SER A 224 5.48 8.12 9.51
CA SER A 224 6.11 8.92 8.45
C SER A 224 7.16 8.11 7.69
N GLN A 225 7.94 7.28 8.42
CA GLN A 225 8.96 6.44 7.80
C GLN A 225 9.29 5.19 8.61
N VAL A 226 9.47 4.10 7.89
CA VAL A 226 10.10 2.86 8.38
C VAL A 226 11.27 2.51 7.46
N ASN A 227 12.47 2.49 8.01
CA ASN A 227 13.65 1.98 7.33
C ASN A 227 14.09 0.66 7.98
N ALA A 228 13.91 -0.45 7.28
CA ALA A 228 14.37 -1.77 7.69
C ALA A 228 15.40 -2.35 6.70
N SER A 229 16.03 -1.50 5.91
CA SER A 229 17.00 -1.91 4.89
C SER A 229 18.26 -2.55 5.48
N ASN A 230 18.96 -3.32 4.67
CA ASN A 230 20.27 -3.91 5.03
C ASN A 230 20.18 -4.81 6.29
N ASN A 231 19.27 -5.78 6.23
CA ASN A 231 19.07 -6.82 7.24
C ASN A 231 19.01 -8.21 6.57
N ALA A 232 18.48 -9.20 7.26
CA ALA A 232 18.26 -10.55 6.76
C ALA A 232 16.79 -10.98 6.85
N ILE A 233 15.85 -10.02 6.83
CA ILE A 233 14.40 -10.27 6.97
C ILE A 233 13.91 -11.08 5.78
N THR A 234 13.14 -12.15 6.06
CA THR A 234 12.70 -13.12 5.02
C THR A 234 11.26 -12.89 4.55
N SER A 235 10.45 -12.21 5.37
CA SER A 235 9.07 -11.82 5.04
C SER A 235 8.73 -10.52 5.72
N PHE A 236 7.85 -9.73 5.08
CA PHE A 236 7.37 -8.47 5.65
C PHE A 236 5.87 -8.32 5.39
N ASN A 237 5.15 -7.89 6.41
CA ASN A 237 3.73 -7.59 6.33
C ASN A 237 3.51 -6.16 6.83
N CYS A 238 2.89 -5.34 6.02
CA CYS A 238 2.52 -3.97 6.36
C CYS A 238 1.01 -3.79 6.25
N ALA A 239 0.42 -3.22 7.29
CA ALA A 239 -0.95 -2.72 7.28
C ALA A 239 -0.95 -1.28 7.79
N GLY A 240 -1.83 -0.44 7.27
CA GLY A 240 -1.93 0.97 7.63
C GLY A 240 -1.03 1.89 6.79
N PHE A 241 -0.93 3.16 7.19
CA PHE A 241 -0.21 4.17 6.43
C PHE A 241 1.28 4.24 6.84
N VAL A 242 2.17 4.14 5.85
CA VAL A 242 3.62 4.39 6.01
C VAL A 242 4.05 5.34 4.91
N GLY A 243 4.53 6.54 5.23
CA GLY A 243 4.98 7.52 4.25
C GLY A 243 6.12 6.95 3.40
N ILE A 244 7.22 6.52 4.03
CA ILE A 244 8.36 5.88 3.35
C ILE A 244 8.61 4.51 3.99
N LEU A 245 8.55 3.45 3.17
CA LEU A 245 8.91 2.09 3.58
C LEU A 245 10.14 1.63 2.78
N ASP A 246 11.28 1.55 3.47
CA ASP A 246 12.53 1.07 2.89
C ASP A 246 12.87 -0.34 3.40
N LEU A 247 12.76 -1.32 2.52
CA LEU A 247 13.03 -2.74 2.76
C LEU A 247 14.22 -3.26 1.94
N ARG A 248 15.02 -2.38 1.34
CA ARG A 248 16.13 -2.77 0.45
C ARG A 248 17.13 -3.69 1.12
N ASN A 249 17.79 -4.51 0.32
CA ASN A 249 18.89 -5.37 0.75
C ASN A 249 18.52 -6.25 1.96
N ASN A 250 17.42 -7.01 1.82
CA ASN A 250 16.99 -8.04 2.75
C ASN A 250 16.97 -9.41 2.07
N LYS A 251 16.32 -10.38 2.66
CA LYS A 251 16.06 -11.73 2.11
C LYS A 251 14.56 -11.97 1.93
N ILE A 252 13.79 -10.91 1.68
CA ILE A 252 12.33 -10.99 1.59
C ILE A 252 11.96 -11.82 0.37
N ALA A 253 11.30 -12.94 0.60
CA ALA A 253 10.73 -13.81 -0.43
C ALA A 253 9.23 -13.56 -0.60
N THR A 254 8.56 -13.07 0.45
CA THR A 254 7.15 -12.70 0.45
C THR A 254 6.96 -11.33 1.09
N LEU A 255 6.25 -10.46 0.38
CA LEU A 255 5.86 -9.13 0.85
C LEU A 255 4.34 -9.03 0.79
N SER A 256 3.70 -8.80 1.93
CA SER A 256 2.27 -8.53 2.01
C SER A 256 2.07 -7.07 2.38
N LEU A 257 1.35 -6.36 1.53
CA LEU A 257 0.99 -4.95 1.71
C LEU A 257 -0.52 -4.78 1.91
N SER A 258 -1.22 -5.86 2.21
CA SER A 258 -2.65 -5.86 2.42
C SER A 258 -3.01 -6.47 3.77
N ASN A 259 -3.99 -5.88 4.45
CA ASN A 259 -4.83 -6.58 5.41
C ASN A 259 -6.26 -6.65 4.84
N ASP A 260 -7.15 -7.36 5.56
CA ASP A 260 -8.50 -7.66 5.09
C ASP A 260 -9.41 -6.43 4.90
N THR A 261 -8.99 -5.21 5.31
CA THR A 261 -9.85 -4.02 5.31
C THR A 261 -9.24 -2.74 4.72
N GLU A 262 -7.97 -2.43 4.93
CA GLU A 262 -7.45 -1.10 4.56
C GLU A 262 -6.11 -1.08 3.81
N GLY A 263 -5.40 -2.19 3.70
CA GLY A 263 -4.10 -2.27 3.01
C GLY A 263 -3.00 -1.38 3.58
N CYS A 264 -1.77 -1.62 3.16
CA CYS A 264 -0.64 -0.71 3.43
C CYS A 264 -0.63 0.40 2.38
N GLN A 265 -0.66 1.65 2.82
CA GLN A 265 -0.49 2.81 1.96
C GLN A 265 0.92 3.37 2.16
N ALA A 266 1.79 3.19 1.18
CA ALA A 266 3.13 3.78 1.17
C ALA A 266 3.21 4.86 0.10
N THR A 267 3.68 6.07 0.48
CA THR A 267 4.00 7.13 -0.50
C THR A 267 5.27 6.78 -1.26
N ALA A 268 6.25 6.17 -0.58
CA ALA A 268 7.46 5.64 -1.18
C ALA A 268 7.74 4.21 -0.68
N LEU A 269 8.03 3.29 -1.60
CA LEU A 269 8.33 1.90 -1.31
C LEU A 269 9.60 1.46 -2.05
N TYR A 270 10.62 1.02 -1.32
CA TYR A 270 11.89 0.54 -1.87
C TYR A 270 12.14 -0.90 -1.45
N ILE A 271 12.25 -1.82 -2.42
CA ILE A 271 12.36 -3.27 -2.19
C ILE A 271 13.50 -3.94 -2.98
N ASP A 272 14.42 -3.16 -3.55
CA ASP A 272 15.58 -3.69 -4.29
C ASP A 272 16.46 -4.58 -3.42
N GLY A 273 17.20 -5.51 -4.03
CA GLY A 273 18.14 -6.38 -3.34
C GLY A 273 17.48 -7.42 -2.44
N ASN A 274 16.24 -7.85 -2.76
CA ASN A 274 15.52 -8.89 -2.05
C ASN A 274 15.48 -10.22 -2.85
N THR A 275 14.96 -11.27 -2.23
CA THR A 275 14.82 -12.61 -2.85
C THR A 275 13.39 -12.85 -3.38
N LEU A 276 12.64 -11.78 -3.68
CA LEU A 276 11.31 -11.88 -4.24
C LEU A 276 11.35 -12.74 -5.49
N SER A 277 10.74 -13.93 -5.41
CA SER A 277 10.79 -14.90 -6.50
C SER A 277 9.92 -14.45 -7.66
N LYS A 278 10.15 -15.05 -8.85
CA LYS A 278 9.32 -14.81 -10.04
C LYS A 278 7.84 -15.14 -9.85
N THR A 279 7.45 -15.81 -8.78
CA THR A 279 6.07 -16.18 -8.41
C THR A 279 5.50 -15.33 -7.30
N SER A 280 6.32 -14.54 -6.59
CA SER A 280 5.84 -13.58 -5.59
C SER A 280 5.38 -12.32 -6.31
N SER A 281 4.10 -12.03 -6.31
CA SER A 281 3.58 -10.74 -6.73
C SER A 281 3.69 -9.77 -5.55
N VAL A 282 4.28 -8.61 -5.78
CA VAL A 282 3.99 -7.45 -4.95
C VAL A 282 2.62 -6.98 -5.40
N ASP A 283 1.60 -7.27 -4.64
CA ASP A 283 0.23 -6.86 -4.93
C ASP A 283 -0.03 -5.53 -4.23
N PHE A 284 -0.17 -4.46 -5.00
CA PHE A 284 -0.54 -3.14 -4.50
C PHE A 284 -2.05 -2.98 -4.36
N THR A 285 -2.81 -4.05 -4.56
CA THR A 285 -4.25 -3.92 -4.61
C THR A 285 -4.94 -4.50 -3.39
N PRO A 286 -5.49 -3.70 -2.55
CA PRO A 286 -6.91 -3.48 -2.44
C PRO A 286 -7.31 -2.27 -3.30
N GLU A 287 -8.60 -2.15 -3.61
CA GLU A 287 -9.19 -1.16 -4.52
C GLU A 287 -8.93 0.33 -4.14
N TRP A 288 -8.16 0.61 -3.10
CA TRP A 288 -7.96 1.92 -2.46
C TRP A 288 -6.50 2.33 -2.27
N ILE A 289 -5.51 1.57 -2.76
CA ILE A 289 -4.10 1.95 -2.65
C ILE A 289 -3.74 2.84 -3.83
N ASN A 290 -3.39 4.09 -3.54
CA ASN A 290 -2.70 4.93 -4.51
C ASN A 290 -1.36 4.30 -4.88
N VAL A 291 -1.04 4.31 -6.16
CA VAL A 291 0.31 3.95 -6.63
C VAL A 291 1.31 4.77 -5.84
N PRO A 292 2.37 4.17 -5.26
CA PRO A 292 3.37 4.94 -4.55
C PRO A 292 3.98 5.99 -5.49
N GLN A 293 4.21 7.19 -4.99
CA GLN A 293 4.88 8.26 -5.76
C GLN A 293 6.33 7.89 -6.09
N GLN A 294 6.95 7.09 -5.22
CA GLN A 294 8.28 6.55 -5.43
C GLN A 294 8.29 5.04 -5.21
N PHE A 295 8.88 4.31 -6.14
CA PHE A 295 8.99 2.87 -6.06
C PHE A 295 10.29 2.38 -6.70
N SER A 296 11.00 1.46 -6.03
CA SER A 296 12.11 0.74 -6.65
C SER A 296 12.09 -0.75 -6.32
N CYS A 297 12.40 -1.57 -7.32
CA CYS A 297 12.57 -3.01 -7.19
C CYS A 297 13.56 -3.54 -8.24
N ASP A 298 14.10 -4.74 -8.01
CA ASP A 298 14.96 -5.41 -8.99
C ASP A 298 14.25 -5.61 -10.33
N THR A 299 14.98 -5.46 -11.44
CA THR A 299 14.46 -5.61 -12.81
C THR A 299 13.76 -6.94 -13.05
N ALA A 300 14.24 -8.04 -12.40
CA ALA A 300 13.61 -9.36 -12.50
C ALA A 300 12.21 -9.42 -11.86
N VAL A 301 11.90 -8.54 -10.93
CA VAL A 301 10.63 -8.44 -10.22
C VAL A 301 9.73 -7.40 -10.89
N ALA A 302 10.28 -6.35 -11.48
CA ALA A 302 9.56 -5.22 -12.07
C ALA A 302 8.44 -5.63 -13.03
N SER A 303 8.68 -6.65 -13.87
CA SER A 303 7.67 -7.15 -14.83
C SER A 303 6.47 -7.86 -14.18
N LYS A 304 6.48 -8.06 -12.86
CA LYS A 304 5.46 -8.78 -12.10
C LYS A 304 4.79 -7.93 -11.03
N VAL A 305 5.28 -6.72 -10.87
CA VAL A 305 4.64 -5.73 -10.01
C VAL A 305 3.37 -5.27 -10.70
N GLU A 306 2.23 -5.57 -10.11
CA GLU A 306 0.94 -5.10 -10.57
C GLU A 306 0.59 -3.80 -9.86
N MET A 307 1.13 -2.68 -10.38
CA MET A 307 0.91 -1.33 -9.82
C MET A 307 -0.53 -0.87 -9.96
N VAL A 308 -1.21 -1.33 -11.01
CA VAL A 308 -2.55 -0.88 -11.35
C VAL A 308 -3.37 -2.04 -11.87
N LYS A 309 -4.51 -2.32 -11.26
CA LYS A 309 -5.48 -3.31 -11.79
C LYS A 309 -6.28 -2.70 -12.93
N SER A 310 -6.19 -3.32 -14.09
CA SER A 310 -6.96 -2.95 -15.27
C SER A 310 -8.09 -3.94 -15.48
N LYS A 311 -9.32 -3.42 -15.57
CA LYS A 311 -10.51 -4.21 -15.90
C LYS A 311 -10.91 -3.89 -17.34
N LEU A 312 -11.15 -4.93 -18.13
CA LEU A 312 -11.66 -4.79 -19.49
C LEU A 312 -12.87 -5.72 -19.66
N SER A 313 -14.00 -5.13 -19.91
CA SER A 313 -15.23 -5.85 -20.24
C SER A 313 -15.85 -5.28 -21.52
N GLY A 314 -16.89 -5.92 -22.06
CA GLY A 314 -17.54 -5.35 -23.21
C GLY A 314 -18.54 -6.28 -23.87
N SER A 315 -19.16 -5.75 -24.93
CA SER A 315 -20.16 -6.46 -25.73
C SER A 315 -20.00 -6.14 -27.20
N ALA A 316 -20.49 -7.04 -28.05
CA ALA A 316 -20.49 -6.85 -29.49
C ALA A 316 -21.91 -6.85 -30.04
N THR A 317 -22.13 -6.01 -31.04
CA THR A 317 -23.30 -6.02 -31.89
C THR A 317 -22.90 -6.34 -33.32
N TRP A 318 -23.82 -6.26 -34.28
CA TRP A 318 -23.54 -6.59 -35.68
C TRP A 318 -22.45 -5.74 -36.37
N ASN A 319 -22.19 -4.55 -35.84
CA ASN A 319 -21.33 -3.57 -36.51
C ASN A 319 -20.45 -2.74 -35.58
N LYS A 320 -20.47 -3.05 -34.30
CA LYS A 320 -19.63 -2.37 -33.29
C LYS A 320 -19.31 -3.26 -32.12
N VAL A 321 -18.20 -3.00 -31.48
CA VAL A 321 -17.85 -3.50 -30.14
C VAL A 321 -17.85 -2.31 -29.20
N THR A 322 -18.51 -2.45 -28.08
CA THR A 322 -18.47 -1.47 -26.98
C THR A 322 -17.70 -2.12 -25.84
N LEU A 323 -16.66 -1.46 -25.38
CA LEU A 323 -15.79 -1.88 -24.30
C LEU A 323 -16.00 -0.95 -23.11
N SER A 324 -15.98 -1.51 -21.90
CA SER A 324 -15.88 -0.78 -20.66
C SER A 324 -14.47 -0.96 -20.11
N ILE A 325 -13.82 0.15 -19.79
CA ILE A 325 -12.43 0.23 -19.38
C ILE A 325 -12.43 0.74 -17.96
N GLY A 326 -11.92 -0.05 -17.02
CA GLY A 326 -11.77 0.33 -15.61
C GLY A 326 -10.32 0.21 -15.18
N SER A 327 -9.92 1.03 -14.25
CA SER A 327 -8.59 1.05 -13.66
C SER A 327 -8.65 1.48 -12.20
N SER A 328 -7.63 1.13 -11.42
CA SER A 328 -7.47 1.57 -10.05
C SER A 328 -6.62 2.84 -9.91
N SER A 329 -6.28 3.54 -11.00
CA SER A 329 -5.47 4.77 -10.93
C SER A 329 -5.85 5.74 -12.03
N ASN A 330 -5.86 7.04 -11.69
CA ASN A 330 -6.03 8.15 -12.62
C ASN A 330 -4.69 8.60 -13.24
N ASP A 331 -3.57 8.29 -12.57
CA ASP A 331 -2.22 8.72 -12.96
C ASP A 331 -1.54 7.72 -13.90
N ALA A 332 -2.31 7.11 -14.81
CA ALA A 332 -1.81 6.10 -15.72
C ALA A 332 -2.08 6.48 -17.18
N THR A 333 -1.22 6.00 -18.06
CA THR A 333 -1.48 5.99 -19.51
C THR A 333 -2.04 4.64 -19.93
N TYR A 334 -2.97 4.65 -20.89
CA TYR A 334 -3.68 3.46 -21.32
C TYR A 334 -3.54 3.22 -22.82
N LYS A 335 -3.27 1.97 -23.20
CA LYS A 335 -3.24 1.54 -24.60
C LYS A 335 -4.18 0.35 -24.81
N LEU A 336 -5.32 0.61 -25.43
CA LEU A 336 -6.23 -0.45 -25.86
C LEU A 336 -5.67 -1.12 -27.11
N GLN A 337 -5.46 -2.41 -27.03
CA GLN A 337 -4.94 -3.22 -28.11
C GLN A 337 -5.96 -4.24 -28.59
N ARG A 338 -5.94 -4.50 -29.89
CA ARG A 338 -6.82 -5.47 -30.54
C ARG A 338 -6.02 -6.39 -31.47
N LYS A 339 -6.40 -7.66 -31.54
CA LYS A 339 -5.94 -8.61 -32.55
C LYS A 339 -7.10 -9.41 -33.12
N THR A 340 -6.85 -10.03 -34.29
CA THR A 340 -7.77 -10.96 -34.97
C THR A 340 -7.10 -12.33 -35.07
N GLY A 341 -7.76 -13.38 -34.59
CA GLY A 341 -7.24 -14.74 -34.59
C GLY A 341 -5.87 -14.85 -33.92
N SER A 342 -4.90 -15.49 -34.62
CA SER A 342 -3.52 -15.65 -34.15
C SER A 342 -2.61 -14.45 -34.45
N GLY A 343 -3.15 -13.37 -35.05
CA GLY A 343 -2.38 -12.18 -35.38
C GLY A 343 -1.83 -11.42 -34.17
N SER A 344 -0.94 -10.48 -34.44
CA SER A 344 -0.35 -9.62 -33.42
C SER A 344 -1.33 -8.57 -32.93
N TYR A 345 -1.17 -8.15 -31.68
CA TYR A 345 -1.91 -7.02 -31.11
C TYR A 345 -1.48 -5.71 -31.76
N LYS A 346 -2.46 -4.88 -32.11
CA LYS A 346 -2.25 -3.50 -32.58
C LYS A 346 -2.97 -2.54 -31.65
N THR A 347 -2.34 -1.43 -31.30
CA THR A 347 -2.98 -0.37 -30.52
C THR A 347 -4.04 0.31 -31.39
N ILE A 348 -5.24 0.44 -30.87
CA ILE A 348 -6.39 1.06 -31.54
C ILE A 348 -6.84 2.36 -30.89
N LYS A 349 -6.46 2.57 -29.63
CA LYS A 349 -6.70 3.81 -28.89
C LYS A 349 -5.64 3.95 -27.78
N THR A 350 -5.25 5.17 -27.53
CA THR A 350 -4.40 5.56 -26.41
C THR A 350 -5.11 6.67 -25.63
N TRP A 351 -4.97 6.65 -24.32
CA TRP A 351 -5.35 7.73 -23.41
C TRP A 351 -4.11 8.11 -22.59
N GLY A 352 -3.90 9.42 -22.42
CA GLY A 352 -2.89 9.98 -21.52
C GLY A 352 -3.35 9.97 -20.07
N GLU A 353 -2.50 10.47 -19.18
CA GLU A 353 -2.84 10.67 -17.77
C GLU A 353 -4.02 11.64 -17.66
N GLY A 354 -5.00 11.32 -16.82
CA GLY A 354 -6.21 12.12 -16.63
C GLY A 354 -7.19 12.18 -17.82
N GLU A 355 -6.94 11.45 -18.91
CA GLU A 355 -7.85 11.42 -20.06
C GLU A 355 -9.00 10.41 -19.92
N LEU A 356 -8.98 9.52 -18.96
CA LEU A 356 -10.12 8.71 -18.55
C LEU A 356 -10.88 9.48 -17.47
N ASP A 357 -12.13 9.86 -17.73
CA ASP A 357 -12.92 10.74 -16.84
C ASP A 357 -13.26 10.06 -15.51
N ASP A 358 -13.45 8.74 -15.51
CA ASP A 358 -13.79 7.97 -14.32
C ASP A 358 -13.33 6.50 -14.45
N PRO A 359 -12.05 6.22 -14.26
CA PRO A 359 -11.54 4.86 -14.41
C PRO A 359 -12.08 3.89 -13.34
N GLU A 360 -12.55 4.38 -12.19
CA GLU A 360 -13.12 3.54 -11.14
C GLU A 360 -14.49 2.97 -11.55
N PHE A 361 -15.36 3.78 -12.16
CA PHE A 361 -16.68 3.36 -12.64
C PHE A 361 -16.69 2.87 -14.07
N GLY A 362 -15.60 3.07 -14.80
CA GLY A 362 -15.35 2.53 -16.14
C GLY A 362 -15.82 3.42 -17.28
N ASP A 363 -14.84 3.88 -18.04
CA ASP A 363 -15.06 4.57 -19.31
C ASP A 363 -15.51 3.61 -20.41
N THR A 364 -16.27 4.13 -21.38
CA THR A 364 -16.71 3.34 -22.52
C THR A 364 -16.01 3.76 -23.83
N TYR A 365 -15.47 2.77 -24.53
CA TYR A 365 -14.92 2.95 -25.87
C TYR A 365 -15.71 2.12 -26.88
N THR A 366 -16.10 2.74 -27.98
CA THR A 366 -16.70 2.02 -29.11
C THR A 366 -15.67 1.84 -30.22
N ASP A 367 -15.37 0.58 -30.56
CA ASP A 367 -14.55 0.24 -31.73
C ASP A 367 -15.44 0.20 -32.99
N PRO A 368 -15.34 1.22 -33.84
CA PRO A 368 -16.15 1.31 -35.08
C PRO A 368 -15.55 0.49 -36.24
N SER A 369 -14.29 0.07 -36.13
CA SER A 369 -13.53 -0.55 -37.23
C SER A 369 -13.61 -2.08 -37.22
N VAL A 370 -14.74 -2.62 -36.77
CA VAL A 370 -14.96 -4.08 -36.66
C VAL A 370 -15.75 -4.61 -37.85
N THR A 371 -15.38 -5.81 -38.28
CA THR A 371 -16.06 -6.51 -39.40
C THR A 371 -17.07 -7.52 -38.82
N PRO A 372 -18.33 -7.48 -39.24
CA PRO A 372 -19.34 -8.44 -38.85
C PRO A 372 -18.91 -9.90 -39.08
N GLY A 373 -19.18 -10.77 -38.08
CA GLY A 373 -18.82 -12.17 -38.14
C GLY A 373 -17.39 -12.49 -37.67
N THR A 374 -16.54 -11.47 -37.56
CA THR A 374 -15.14 -11.62 -37.09
C THR A 374 -15.05 -11.68 -35.57
N THR A 375 -14.11 -12.47 -35.08
CA THR A 375 -13.77 -12.54 -33.67
C THR A 375 -12.52 -11.69 -33.43
N TYR A 376 -12.62 -10.77 -32.45
CA TYR A 376 -11.53 -9.93 -32.01
C TYR A 376 -11.17 -10.25 -30.57
N THR A 377 -9.91 -10.15 -30.25
CA THR A 377 -9.40 -10.23 -28.88
C THR A 377 -8.78 -8.90 -28.50
N TYR A 378 -9.25 -8.35 -27.39
CA TYR A 378 -8.82 -7.06 -26.85
C TYR A 378 -8.01 -7.29 -25.58
N ARG A 379 -7.10 -6.37 -25.28
CA ARG A 379 -6.42 -6.22 -24.00
C ARG A 379 -6.11 -4.75 -23.74
N LEU A 380 -6.03 -4.38 -22.49
CA LEU A 380 -5.63 -3.06 -22.03
C LEU A 380 -4.23 -3.14 -21.45
N LEU A 381 -3.32 -2.30 -21.92
CA LEU A 381 -2.04 -2.04 -21.29
C LEU A 381 -2.17 -0.75 -20.50
N THR A 382 -1.84 -0.83 -19.23
CA THR A 382 -1.85 0.32 -18.33
C THR A 382 -0.42 0.57 -17.87
N THR A 383 0.08 1.77 -18.07
CA THR A 383 1.44 2.16 -17.72
C THR A 383 1.40 3.32 -16.75
N VAL A 384 2.03 3.14 -15.59
CA VAL A 384 2.31 4.20 -14.62
C VAL A 384 3.79 4.55 -14.65
N GLN A 385 4.10 5.80 -14.36
CA GLN A 385 5.47 6.27 -14.17
C GLN A 385 5.65 6.64 -12.70
N VAL A 386 6.67 6.10 -12.07
CA VAL A 386 7.03 6.39 -10.69
C VAL A 386 8.51 6.68 -10.59
N GLN A 387 8.91 7.52 -9.65
CA GLN A 387 10.32 7.77 -9.40
C GLN A 387 10.93 6.59 -8.63
N ASP A 388 12.15 6.19 -8.96
CA ASP A 388 12.94 5.28 -8.13
C ASP A 388 13.60 6.01 -6.95
N ALA A 389 14.39 5.29 -6.16
CA ALA A 389 15.12 5.84 -5.02
C ALA A 389 16.12 6.97 -5.39
N ASN A 390 16.53 7.03 -6.67
CA ASN A 390 17.42 8.07 -7.21
C ASN A 390 16.64 9.21 -7.87
N ARG A 391 15.30 9.22 -7.75
CA ARG A 391 14.36 10.14 -8.42
C ARG A 391 14.34 10.01 -9.94
N GLU A 392 14.80 8.89 -10.50
CA GLU A 392 14.68 8.60 -11.91
C GLU A 392 13.30 8.01 -12.23
N LEU A 393 12.65 8.48 -13.31
CA LEU A 393 11.36 7.95 -13.75
C LEU A 393 11.50 6.53 -14.32
N LYS A 394 10.77 5.60 -13.75
CA LYS A 394 10.64 4.21 -14.23
C LYS A 394 9.20 3.93 -14.64
N SER A 395 9.04 3.19 -15.72
CA SER A 395 7.71 2.83 -16.27
C SER A 395 7.35 1.39 -15.91
N TYR A 396 6.18 1.20 -15.33
CA TYR A 396 5.61 -0.12 -15.00
C TYR A 396 4.36 -0.34 -15.83
N THR A 397 4.32 -1.42 -16.61
CA THR A 397 3.20 -1.72 -17.51
C THR A 397 2.54 -3.03 -17.11
N ASN A 398 1.25 -2.96 -16.82
CA ASN A 398 0.39 -4.10 -16.56
C ASN A 398 -0.51 -4.38 -17.76
N THR A 399 -0.93 -5.62 -17.92
CA THR A 399 -1.79 -6.04 -19.03
C THR A 399 -3.03 -6.72 -18.48
N SER A 400 -4.22 -6.24 -18.83
CA SER A 400 -5.48 -6.85 -18.44
C SER A 400 -5.62 -8.28 -18.97
N SER A 401 -6.53 -9.06 -18.39
CA SER A 401 -7.00 -10.29 -19.00
C SER A 401 -7.53 -10.04 -20.41
N ALA A 402 -7.32 -11.00 -21.31
CA ALA A 402 -7.76 -10.88 -22.70
C ALA A 402 -9.28 -11.07 -22.82
N LEU A 403 -9.95 -10.12 -23.46
CA LEU A 403 -11.40 -10.17 -23.75
C LEU A 403 -11.62 -10.55 -25.20
N THR A 404 -12.29 -11.67 -25.43
CA THR A 404 -12.60 -12.14 -26.81
C THR A 404 -14.07 -11.97 -27.13
N LEU A 405 -14.36 -11.22 -28.18
CA LEU A 405 -15.71 -10.89 -28.63
C LEU A 405 -15.90 -11.19 -30.13
N LYS A 406 -17.00 -11.85 -30.45
CA LYS A 406 -17.42 -12.07 -31.83
C LYS A 406 -18.44 -11.01 -32.24
N VAL A 407 -18.20 -10.32 -33.33
CA VAL A 407 -19.07 -9.25 -33.84
C VAL A 407 -20.34 -9.83 -34.45
N THR A 408 -21.32 -10.08 -33.62
CA THR A 408 -22.63 -10.64 -33.96
C THR A 408 -23.72 -10.01 -33.10
N GLY A 409 -25.00 -10.18 -33.50
CA GLY A 409 -26.11 -9.77 -32.64
C GLY A 409 -26.22 -10.62 -31.37
N SER A 410 -27.02 -10.16 -30.43
CA SER A 410 -27.31 -10.87 -29.21
C SER A 410 -27.95 -12.24 -29.46
N THR A 411 -27.75 -13.18 -28.56
CA THR A 411 -28.37 -14.51 -28.61
C THR A 411 -29.87 -14.42 -28.40
N PRO A 412 -30.71 -15.07 -29.21
CA PRO A 412 -32.16 -15.06 -28.99
C PRO A 412 -32.55 -15.64 -27.64
N SER A 413 -33.45 -14.97 -26.90
CA SER A 413 -34.10 -15.53 -25.71
C SER A 413 -35.36 -16.31 -26.09
N VAL A 414 -35.38 -17.63 -25.81
CA VAL A 414 -36.37 -18.58 -26.33
C VAL A 414 -37.26 -19.11 -25.22
N THR A 415 -38.56 -19.22 -25.53
CA THR A 415 -39.55 -19.95 -24.76
C THR A 415 -40.22 -21.01 -25.65
N VAL A 416 -40.63 -22.16 -25.04
CA VAL A 416 -41.30 -23.26 -25.75
C VAL A 416 -42.49 -23.71 -24.95
N LYS A 417 -43.64 -23.88 -25.63
CA LYS A 417 -44.90 -24.37 -25.02
C LYS A 417 -45.54 -25.44 -25.89
N SER A 418 -46.23 -26.42 -25.30
CA SER A 418 -47.07 -27.39 -26.00
C SER A 418 -48.49 -27.19 -25.51
N SER A 419 -49.26 -26.36 -26.22
CA SER A 419 -50.62 -26.00 -25.87
C SER A 419 -51.65 -26.90 -26.59
N LYS A 420 -51.28 -27.41 -27.78
CA LYS A 420 -52.10 -28.31 -28.60
C LYS A 420 -51.47 -29.69 -28.71
N THR A 421 -52.27 -30.74 -28.83
CA THR A 421 -51.83 -32.13 -28.98
C THR A 421 -50.82 -32.26 -30.14
N ARG A 422 -49.73 -33.01 -29.93
CA ARG A 422 -48.68 -33.31 -30.91
C ARG A 422 -48.01 -32.08 -31.55
N THR A 423 -48.00 -30.95 -30.83
CA THR A 423 -47.37 -29.70 -31.30
C THR A 423 -46.51 -29.06 -30.24
N ALA A 424 -45.51 -28.30 -30.66
CA ALA A 424 -44.74 -27.40 -29.83
C ALA A 424 -44.58 -26.02 -30.52
N THR A 425 -44.91 -24.96 -29.81
CA THR A 425 -44.76 -23.60 -30.26
C THR A 425 -43.50 -23.02 -29.60
N VAL A 426 -42.59 -22.55 -30.45
CA VAL A 426 -41.32 -21.93 -30.06
C VAL A 426 -41.42 -20.42 -30.32
N SER A 427 -41.19 -19.62 -29.32
CA SER A 427 -41.27 -18.16 -29.42
C SER A 427 -39.97 -17.55 -28.89
N TRP A 428 -39.58 -16.38 -29.39
CA TRP A 428 -38.36 -15.66 -28.97
C TRP A 428 -38.51 -14.17 -29.05
N LYS A 429 -37.68 -13.46 -28.25
CA LYS A 429 -37.59 -12.01 -28.32
C LYS A 429 -36.82 -11.60 -29.59
N ALA A 430 -37.19 -10.46 -30.16
CA ALA A 430 -36.49 -9.88 -31.31
C ALA A 430 -35.03 -9.63 -30.96
N VAL A 431 -34.13 -9.96 -31.89
CA VAL A 431 -32.73 -9.54 -31.87
C VAL A 431 -32.62 -8.31 -32.75
N SER A 432 -32.18 -7.20 -32.16
CA SER A 432 -32.04 -5.91 -32.89
C SER A 432 -31.18 -6.08 -34.13
N GLY A 433 -31.67 -5.58 -35.26
CA GLY A 433 -30.96 -5.61 -36.56
C GLY A 433 -30.87 -7.00 -37.20
N ALA A 434 -31.53 -8.03 -36.69
CA ALA A 434 -31.56 -9.34 -37.33
C ALA A 434 -32.40 -9.32 -38.65
N SER A 435 -31.88 -9.96 -39.69
CA SER A 435 -32.61 -10.19 -40.95
C SER A 435 -33.56 -11.39 -40.91
N GLY A 436 -33.35 -12.29 -39.95
CA GLY A 436 -34.20 -13.48 -39.76
C GLY A 436 -33.61 -14.48 -38.76
N TYR A 437 -34.30 -15.61 -38.66
CA TYR A 437 -34.02 -16.64 -37.65
C TYR A 437 -34.03 -18.04 -38.25
N ASP A 438 -33.18 -18.92 -37.74
CA ASP A 438 -33.24 -20.36 -37.97
C ASP A 438 -33.62 -21.07 -36.69
N VAL A 439 -34.59 -21.96 -36.73
CA VAL A 439 -35.16 -22.71 -35.61
C VAL A 439 -34.88 -24.20 -35.78
N TYR A 440 -34.35 -24.81 -34.74
CA TYR A 440 -33.96 -26.22 -34.73
C TYR A 440 -34.61 -26.96 -33.56
N TYR A 441 -34.76 -28.30 -33.73
CA TYR A 441 -35.25 -29.19 -32.68
C TYR A 441 -34.48 -30.51 -32.65
N GLY A 442 -34.72 -31.27 -31.59
CA GLY A 442 -34.16 -32.61 -31.41
C GLY A 442 -34.87 -33.37 -30.31
N THR A 443 -34.60 -34.67 -30.19
CA THR A 443 -35.11 -35.54 -29.13
C THR A 443 -34.13 -35.69 -27.96
N SER A 444 -32.96 -35.09 -28.06
CA SER A 444 -31.94 -35.07 -27.03
C SER A 444 -31.39 -33.64 -26.89
N LYS A 445 -31.08 -33.24 -25.65
CA LYS A 445 -30.46 -31.95 -25.35
C LYS A 445 -29.13 -31.75 -26.08
N ALA A 446 -28.37 -32.82 -26.26
CA ALA A 446 -27.06 -32.80 -26.93
C ALA A 446 -27.17 -32.71 -28.47
N LYS A 447 -28.29 -33.18 -29.07
CA LYS A 447 -28.51 -33.21 -30.54
C LYS A 447 -29.74 -32.42 -30.93
N VAL A 448 -29.65 -31.09 -31.03
CA VAL A 448 -30.72 -30.18 -31.49
C VAL A 448 -30.34 -29.67 -32.89
N THR A 449 -30.41 -30.53 -33.90
CA THR A 449 -29.89 -30.26 -35.23
C THR A 449 -30.94 -30.27 -36.33
N SER A 450 -32.08 -30.92 -36.10
CA SER A 450 -33.15 -31.00 -37.08
C SER A 450 -33.84 -29.65 -37.26
N THR A 451 -34.12 -29.28 -38.50
CA THR A 451 -34.75 -28.00 -38.84
C THR A 451 -36.23 -27.95 -38.54
N VAL A 452 -36.68 -26.94 -37.82
CA VAL A 452 -38.11 -26.57 -37.80
C VAL A 452 -38.40 -25.57 -38.91
N LYS A 453 -37.64 -24.49 -39.00
CA LYS A 453 -37.79 -23.44 -40.01
C LYS A 453 -36.46 -22.73 -40.18
N LYS A 454 -36.06 -22.41 -41.40
CA LYS A 454 -34.92 -21.55 -41.74
C LYS A 454 -35.40 -20.24 -42.37
N GLY A 455 -34.68 -19.15 -42.09
CA GLY A 455 -34.90 -17.86 -42.72
C GLY A 455 -36.21 -17.17 -42.34
N THR A 456 -36.84 -17.54 -41.21
CA THR A 456 -38.07 -16.89 -40.84
C THR A 456 -37.86 -15.49 -40.25
N LYS A 457 -38.77 -14.55 -40.65
CA LYS A 457 -38.86 -13.22 -40.01
C LYS A 457 -39.82 -13.21 -38.83
N ALA A 458 -40.66 -14.24 -38.72
CA ALA A 458 -41.56 -14.40 -37.58
C ALA A 458 -40.80 -14.65 -36.29
N ARG A 459 -41.38 -14.30 -35.15
CA ARG A 459 -40.81 -14.50 -33.80
C ARG A 459 -41.46 -15.70 -33.07
N THR A 460 -42.24 -16.45 -33.80
CA THR A 460 -42.87 -17.70 -33.33
C THR A 460 -42.99 -18.69 -34.45
N VAL A 461 -42.79 -19.96 -34.18
CA VAL A 461 -42.96 -21.07 -35.11
C VAL A 461 -43.51 -22.26 -34.38
N THR A 462 -44.48 -22.96 -35.01
CA THR A 462 -45.06 -24.20 -34.45
C THR A 462 -44.53 -25.41 -35.20
N LYS A 463 -43.99 -26.38 -34.50
CA LYS A 463 -43.63 -27.71 -34.98
C LYS A 463 -44.82 -28.68 -34.69
N THR A 464 -45.32 -29.27 -35.72
CA THR A 464 -46.42 -30.26 -35.68
C THR A 464 -45.88 -31.68 -35.86
N LYS A 465 -46.78 -32.68 -35.77
CA LYS A 465 -46.50 -34.12 -35.96
C LYS A 465 -45.45 -34.64 -34.97
N LEU A 466 -45.45 -34.13 -33.76
CA LEU A 466 -44.64 -34.62 -32.66
C LEU A 466 -45.30 -35.81 -31.95
N THR A 467 -44.52 -36.66 -31.29
CA THR A 467 -45.03 -37.79 -30.53
C THR A 467 -45.55 -37.29 -29.18
N LYS A 468 -46.81 -37.65 -28.85
CA LYS A 468 -47.42 -37.34 -27.55
C LYS A 468 -46.59 -37.91 -26.41
N ASN A 469 -46.51 -37.18 -25.28
CA ASN A 469 -45.78 -37.52 -24.09
C ASN A 469 -44.25 -37.59 -24.23
N LYS A 470 -43.68 -37.35 -25.41
CA LYS A 470 -42.24 -37.31 -25.63
C LYS A 470 -41.70 -35.88 -25.38
N THR A 471 -40.48 -35.79 -24.79
CA THR A 471 -39.79 -34.50 -24.61
C THR A 471 -39.01 -34.16 -25.85
N TYR A 472 -39.17 -32.92 -26.31
CA TYR A 472 -38.40 -32.33 -27.41
C TYR A 472 -37.65 -31.11 -26.94
N TYR A 473 -36.50 -30.87 -27.58
CA TYR A 473 -35.53 -29.80 -27.29
C TYR A 473 -35.48 -28.87 -28.49
N PHE A 474 -35.38 -27.55 -28.21
CA PHE A 474 -35.39 -26.52 -29.23
C PHE A 474 -34.30 -25.49 -28.97
N ARG A 475 -33.71 -24.93 -30.06
CA ARG A 475 -32.85 -23.79 -30.05
C ARG A 475 -33.07 -22.93 -31.27
N VAL A 476 -32.73 -21.62 -31.15
CA VAL A 476 -32.88 -20.63 -32.19
C VAL A 476 -31.59 -19.86 -32.34
N ARG A 477 -31.23 -19.45 -33.56
CA ARG A 477 -30.22 -18.47 -33.80
C ARG A 477 -30.75 -17.38 -34.73
N ALA A 478 -30.31 -16.14 -34.52
CA ALA A 478 -30.57 -15.04 -35.45
C ALA A 478 -29.47 -14.96 -36.50
N TYR A 479 -29.77 -14.31 -37.64
CA TYR A 479 -28.75 -13.92 -38.60
C TYR A 479 -29.04 -12.53 -39.13
N LYS A 480 -27.97 -11.84 -39.57
CA LYS A 480 -28.03 -10.63 -40.40
C LYS A 480 -27.39 -10.93 -41.75
N VAL A 481 -27.98 -10.42 -42.84
CA VAL A 481 -27.39 -10.50 -44.17
C VAL A 481 -26.50 -9.27 -44.37
N ILE A 482 -25.21 -9.49 -44.63
CA ILE A 482 -24.21 -8.47 -44.81
C ILE A 482 -23.43 -8.84 -46.08
N ASN A 483 -23.43 -7.96 -47.05
CA ASN A 483 -22.82 -8.21 -48.37
C ASN A 483 -23.24 -9.57 -48.99
N GLY A 484 -24.53 -9.86 -48.95
CA GLY A 484 -25.10 -11.12 -49.44
C GLY A 484 -24.89 -12.37 -48.62
N LYS A 485 -24.05 -12.32 -47.57
CA LYS A 485 -23.71 -13.45 -46.69
C LYS A 485 -24.46 -13.38 -45.38
N LYS A 486 -24.89 -14.55 -44.86
CA LYS A 486 -25.51 -14.67 -43.51
C LYS A 486 -24.43 -14.73 -42.42
N VAL A 487 -24.42 -13.75 -41.53
CA VAL A 487 -23.65 -13.77 -40.28
C VAL A 487 -24.60 -14.19 -39.16
N TYR A 488 -24.23 -15.21 -38.42
CA TYR A 488 -25.10 -15.80 -37.39
C TYR A 488 -24.68 -15.41 -35.98
N THR A 489 -25.68 -15.26 -35.07
CA THR A 489 -25.44 -15.24 -33.63
C THR A 489 -25.06 -16.64 -33.14
N ALA A 490 -24.59 -16.73 -31.89
CA ALA A 490 -24.59 -17.98 -31.19
C ALA A 490 -26.03 -18.54 -31.10
N TYR A 491 -26.15 -19.85 -30.89
CA TYR A 491 -27.45 -20.46 -30.61
C TYR A 491 -27.98 -20.05 -29.23
N SER A 492 -29.29 -19.90 -29.10
CA SER A 492 -29.92 -19.76 -27.80
C SER A 492 -29.60 -20.93 -26.87
N SER A 493 -29.78 -20.75 -25.57
CA SER A 493 -29.89 -21.88 -24.66
C SER A 493 -30.98 -22.86 -25.15
N VAL A 494 -30.70 -24.17 -24.99
CA VAL A 494 -31.68 -25.23 -25.36
C VAL A 494 -32.83 -25.19 -24.37
N LYS A 495 -34.06 -25.11 -24.89
CA LYS A 495 -35.29 -25.21 -24.11
C LYS A 495 -36.00 -26.49 -24.46
N SER A 496 -36.65 -27.13 -23.48
CA SER A 496 -37.37 -28.38 -23.67
C SER A 496 -38.86 -28.22 -23.35
N VAL A 497 -39.68 -29.09 -23.95
CA VAL A 497 -41.10 -29.23 -23.64
C VAL A 497 -41.53 -30.67 -23.79
N LYS A 498 -42.34 -31.17 -22.86
CA LYS A 498 -43.06 -32.44 -22.99
C LYS A 498 -44.33 -32.15 -23.81
N VAL A 499 -44.50 -32.88 -24.90
CA VAL A 499 -45.59 -32.66 -25.87
C VAL A 499 -46.91 -33.28 -25.36
N LYS A 500 -47.98 -32.48 -25.42
CA LYS A 500 -49.33 -32.91 -25.09
C LYS A 500 -49.90 -33.91 -26.10
#